data_f1fb0d70a2031ebe3614841809047555
#
_entry.id   f1fb0d70a2031ebe3614841809047555
#
_cell.length_a   1.000
_cell.length_b   1.000
_cell.length_c   1.000
_cell.angle_alpha   90.00
_cell.angle_beta   90.00
_cell.angle_gamma   90.00
#
_symmetry.space_group_name_H-M   'P 1'
#
loop_
_entity.id
_entity.type
_entity.pdbx_description
1 polymer ?
#
loop_
_entity_poly.entity_id
_entity_poly.type
_entity_poly.pdbx_seq_one_letter_code
_entity_poly.pdbx_strand_id
1 'polypeptide(L)'
;MMTYRQCGKSSVQLPALTLGLWHNFGSVDDFDTATQMILRAFDAGICHFDLANNYGPEPGTAEENFGRILRENLASHRDELFITTKAGHRMWPGVYGDGSSRKNLIASCDQSLRRMGLDYVDVFYSHRYDGVTPIEETMQALVDIVRAGKALYVGISKYPPEQQAQCYAYLREQHVPCLVS
;
A
#
# COMPACT_ATOMS: atom_id res chain seq x y z
N MET A 1 17.15 -15.61 -12.62
CA MET A 1 17.41 -14.23 -12.16
C MET A 1 16.13 -13.44 -12.37
N MET A 2 15.68 -12.67 -11.36
CA MET A 2 14.48 -11.84 -11.46
C MET A 2 14.68 -10.72 -12.49
N THR A 3 13.68 -10.46 -13.32
CA THR A 3 13.67 -9.32 -14.25
C THR A 3 13.05 -8.12 -13.57
N TYR A 4 13.68 -6.95 -13.65
CA TYR A 4 13.15 -5.69 -13.16
C TYR A 4 12.76 -4.81 -14.34
N ARG A 5 11.70 -4.01 -14.15
CA ARG A 5 11.18 -3.10 -15.17
C ARG A 5 10.98 -1.71 -14.59
N GLN A 6 11.35 -0.71 -15.33
CA GLN A 6 11.11 0.68 -14.96
C GLN A 6 9.61 0.96 -14.90
N CYS A 7 9.16 1.59 -13.82
CA CYS A 7 7.77 1.99 -13.63
C CYS A 7 7.52 3.32 -14.35
N GLY A 8 6.94 3.24 -15.56
CA GLY A 8 6.64 4.41 -16.38
C GLY A 8 7.89 5.26 -16.67
N LYS A 9 7.81 6.56 -16.36
CA LYS A 9 8.91 7.52 -16.52
C LYS A 9 9.66 7.80 -15.20
N SER A 10 9.31 7.10 -14.12
CA SER A 10 10.01 7.24 -12.83
C SER A 10 11.35 6.50 -12.84
N SER A 11 12.17 6.71 -11.82
CA SER A 11 13.41 5.93 -11.61
C SER A 11 13.15 4.61 -10.89
N VAL A 12 11.90 4.33 -10.49
CA VAL A 12 11.54 3.11 -9.75
C VAL A 12 11.65 1.89 -10.65
N GLN A 13 12.35 0.87 -10.16
CA GLN A 13 12.50 -0.43 -10.80
C GLN A 13 11.69 -1.47 -10.02
N LEU A 14 10.65 -2.02 -10.62
CA LEU A 14 9.83 -3.05 -10.00
C LEU A 14 10.19 -4.45 -10.54
N PRO A 15 10.21 -5.47 -9.68
CA PRO A 15 10.35 -6.85 -10.16
C PRO A 15 9.16 -7.21 -11.06
N ALA A 16 9.37 -8.08 -12.02
CA ALA A 16 8.32 -8.53 -12.93
C ALA A 16 7.18 -9.29 -12.22
N LEU A 17 7.45 -9.78 -11.01
CA LEU A 17 6.49 -10.42 -10.12
C LEU A 17 6.43 -9.67 -8.80
N THR A 18 5.22 -9.50 -8.28
CA THR A 18 4.94 -8.94 -6.95
C THR A 18 4.27 -10.01 -6.10
N LEU A 19 4.63 -10.12 -4.83
CA LEU A 19 3.89 -10.96 -3.91
C LEU A 19 2.76 -10.16 -3.26
N GLY A 20 1.50 -10.49 -3.62
CA GLY A 20 0.32 -9.93 -2.99
C GLY A 20 -0.05 -10.68 -1.71
N LEU A 21 -0.27 -9.97 -0.62
CA LEU A 21 -0.50 -10.55 0.70
C LEU A 21 -2.00 -10.55 1.08
N TRP A 22 -2.88 -10.75 0.11
CA TRP A 22 -4.32 -10.79 0.37
C TRP A 22 -4.74 -12.12 1.01
N HIS A 23 -4.30 -13.25 0.47
CA HIS A 23 -4.59 -14.60 0.97
C HIS A 23 -3.32 -15.22 1.55
N ASN A 24 -3.49 -16.14 2.52
CA ASN A 24 -2.42 -16.91 3.17
C ASN A 24 -1.51 -16.11 4.12
N PHE A 25 -1.90 -14.90 4.50
CA PHE A 25 -1.09 -14.03 5.37
C PHE A 25 -1.85 -13.43 6.55
N GLY A 26 -3.12 -13.78 6.71
CA GLY A 26 -3.98 -13.25 7.79
C GLY A 26 -3.97 -14.09 9.07
N SER A 27 -4.91 -13.77 9.98
CA SER A 27 -4.98 -14.36 11.32
C SER A 27 -5.32 -15.86 11.38
N VAL A 28 -5.91 -16.39 10.29
CA VAL A 28 -6.30 -17.82 10.20
C VAL A 28 -5.29 -18.67 9.45
N ASP A 29 -4.27 -18.04 8.90
CA ASP A 29 -3.26 -18.70 8.09
C ASP A 29 -2.07 -19.14 8.95
N ASP A 30 -1.35 -20.17 8.51
CA ASP A 30 -0.16 -20.64 9.20
C ASP A 30 0.99 -19.64 9.07
N PHE A 31 1.42 -19.09 10.20
CA PHE A 31 2.43 -18.03 10.24
C PHE A 31 3.80 -18.48 9.73
N ASP A 32 4.19 -19.73 10.01
CA ASP A 32 5.50 -20.25 9.57
C ASP A 32 5.49 -20.44 8.05
N THR A 33 4.40 -20.93 7.49
CA THR A 33 4.22 -21.02 6.02
C THR A 33 4.25 -19.64 5.38
N ALA A 34 3.52 -18.65 5.93
CA ALA A 34 3.54 -17.27 5.46
C ALA A 34 4.95 -16.67 5.49
N THR A 35 5.69 -16.92 6.57
CA THR A 35 7.08 -16.50 6.73
C THR A 35 7.97 -17.11 5.63
N GLN A 36 7.88 -18.41 5.43
CA GLN A 36 8.67 -19.10 4.39
C GLN A 36 8.35 -18.59 2.99
N MET A 37 7.08 -18.31 2.68
CA MET A 37 6.67 -17.75 1.40
C MET A 37 7.32 -16.38 1.14
N ILE A 38 7.32 -15.49 2.14
CA ILE A 38 7.93 -14.15 2.03
C ILE A 38 9.44 -14.26 1.85
N LEU A 39 10.11 -15.06 2.68
CA LEU A 39 11.57 -15.23 2.58
C LEU A 39 11.97 -15.88 1.26
N ARG A 40 11.24 -16.88 0.80
CA ARG A 40 11.49 -17.52 -0.48
C ARG A 40 11.27 -16.58 -1.67
N ALA A 41 10.25 -15.70 -1.57
CA ALA A 41 10.01 -14.66 -2.57
C ALA A 41 11.18 -13.66 -2.61
N PHE A 42 11.63 -13.19 -1.45
CA PHE A 42 12.77 -12.28 -1.34
C PHE A 42 14.07 -12.91 -1.91
N ASP A 43 14.41 -14.14 -1.54
CA ASP A 43 15.55 -14.88 -2.06
C ASP A 43 15.50 -15.07 -3.59
N ALA A 44 14.30 -15.17 -4.16
CA ALA A 44 14.07 -15.24 -5.60
C ALA A 44 14.17 -13.87 -6.31
N GLY A 45 14.37 -12.78 -5.56
CA GLY A 45 14.46 -11.41 -6.08
C GLY A 45 13.12 -10.70 -6.20
N ILE A 46 12.05 -11.20 -5.55
CA ILE A 46 10.79 -10.50 -5.42
C ILE A 46 10.91 -9.55 -4.22
N CYS A 47 11.23 -8.30 -4.48
CA CYS A 47 11.35 -7.27 -3.44
C CYS A 47 10.08 -6.45 -3.24
N HIS A 48 9.06 -6.62 -4.09
CA HIS A 48 7.79 -5.90 -4.00
C HIS A 48 6.73 -6.75 -3.30
N PHE A 49 6.26 -6.25 -2.14
CA PHE A 49 5.20 -6.83 -1.32
C PHE A 49 4.00 -5.90 -1.30
N ASP A 50 2.84 -6.41 -1.73
CA ASP A 50 1.64 -5.61 -1.92
C ASP A 50 0.56 -5.98 -0.90
N LEU A 51 0.23 -5.04 -0.01
CA LEU A 51 -0.73 -5.17 1.06
C LEU A 51 -1.95 -4.25 0.85
N ALA A 52 -2.89 -4.34 1.76
CA ALA A 52 -3.92 -3.36 2.05
C ALA A 52 -4.34 -3.48 3.52
N ASN A 53 -4.82 -2.37 4.08
CA ASN A 53 -5.23 -2.32 5.49
C ASN A 53 -6.34 -3.33 5.84
N ASN A 54 -7.18 -3.69 4.87
CA ASN A 54 -8.30 -4.64 5.06
C ASN A 54 -7.95 -6.10 4.72
N TYR A 55 -6.70 -6.41 4.40
CA TYR A 55 -6.29 -7.78 4.07
C TYR A 55 -6.18 -8.65 5.32
N GLY A 56 -6.50 -9.97 5.12
CA GLY A 56 -6.70 -10.96 6.17
C GLY A 56 -8.19 -11.12 6.49
N PRO A 57 -8.65 -12.27 7.02
CA PRO A 57 -10.04 -12.46 7.42
C PRO A 57 -10.50 -11.45 8.48
N GLU A 58 -9.62 -11.12 9.44
CA GLU A 58 -9.75 -9.93 10.28
C GLU A 58 -8.94 -8.79 9.64
N PRO A 59 -9.59 -7.65 9.32
CA PRO A 59 -8.90 -6.53 8.70
C PRO A 59 -7.68 -6.06 9.49
N GLY A 60 -6.53 -5.96 8.82
CA GLY A 60 -5.27 -5.53 9.41
C GLY A 60 -4.29 -6.66 9.74
N THR A 61 -4.77 -7.90 9.86
CA THR A 61 -3.92 -9.02 10.31
C THR A 61 -2.84 -9.42 9.32
N ALA A 62 -3.04 -9.20 8.02
CA ALA A 62 -1.99 -9.40 7.04
C ALA A 62 -0.83 -8.40 7.21
N GLU A 63 -1.14 -7.13 7.52
CA GLU A 63 -0.11 -6.12 7.84
C GLU A 63 0.60 -6.42 9.16
N GLU A 64 -0.11 -6.91 10.17
CA GLU A 64 0.49 -7.32 11.45
C GLU A 64 1.47 -8.48 11.28
N ASN A 65 1.06 -9.53 10.57
CA ASN A 65 1.91 -10.69 10.29
C ASN A 65 3.11 -10.29 9.44
N PHE A 66 2.91 -9.50 8.39
CA PHE A 66 4.00 -9.00 7.56
C PHE A 66 4.99 -8.16 8.39
N GLY A 67 4.49 -7.25 9.23
CA GLY A 67 5.32 -6.44 10.10
C GLY A 67 6.15 -7.26 11.10
N ARG A 68 5.57 -8.36 11.61
CA ARG A 68 6.31 -9.31 12.45
C ARG A 68 7.40 -10.01 11.66
N ILE A 69 7.09 -10.55 10.48
CA ILE A 69 8.06 -11.23 9.61
C ILE A 69 9.20 -10.27 9.22
N LEU A 70 8.87 -9.05 8.87
CA LEU A 70 9.84 -8.03 8.51
C LEU A 70 10.83 -7.76 9.65
N ARG A 71 10.31 -7.54 10.85
CA ARG A 71 11.11 -7.27 12.05
C ARG A 71 12.04 -8.44 12.43
N GLU A 72 11.52 -9.65 12.34
CA GLU A 72 12.24 -10.87 12.75
C GLU A 72 13.26 -11.34 11.70
N ASN A 73 13.06 -11.06 10.42
CA ASN A 73 13.83 -11.70 9.35
C ASN A 73 14.45 -10.73 8.32
N LEU A 74 13.83 -9.58 8.05
CA LEU A 74 14.20 -8.68 6.95
C LEU A 74 14.47 -7.23 7.39
N ALA A 75 14.65 -6.97 8.69
CA ALA A 75 14.82 -5.61 9.21
C ALA A 75 16.02 -4.88 8.58
N SER A 76 17.13 -5.57 8.32
CA SER A 76 18.31 -5.02 7.67
C SER A 76 18.16 -4.77 6.17
N HIS A 77 17.07 -5.24 5.56
CA HIS A 77 16.81 -5.16 4.13
C HIS A 77 15.71 -4.14 3.77
N ARG A 78 15.25 -3.29 4.72
CA ARG A 78 14.14 -2.35 4.46
C ARG A 78 14.34 -1.52 3.19
N ASP A 79 15.54 -1.04 2.95
CA ASP A 79 15.86 -0.18 1.80
C ASP A 79 15.96 -0.95 0.47
N GLU A 80 16.01 -2.28 0.52
CA GLU A 80 15.96 -3.16 -0.66
C GLU A 80 14.51 -3.53 -1.03
N LEU A 81 13.56 -3.32 -0.11
CA LEU A 81 12.16 -3.69 -0.28
C LEU A 81 11.33 -2.55 -0.84
N PHE A 82 10.34 -2.90 -1.64
CA PHE A 82 9.30 -2.01 -2.13
C PHE A 82 7.97 -2.46 -1.51
N ILE A 83 7.51 -1.74 -0.49
CA ILE A 83 6.35 -2.12 0.32
C ILE A 83 5.20 -1.19 0.00
N THR A 84 4.07 -1.76 -0.38
CA THR A 84 2.87 -1.00 -0.73
C THR A 84 1.68 -1.40 0.13
N THR A 85 0.85 -0.42 0.51
CA THR A 85 -0.42 -0.69 1.17
C THR A 85 -1.50 0.30 0.73
N LYS A 86 -2.76 0.00 1.06
CA LYS A 86 -3.94 0.66 0.52
C LYS A 86 -4.99 0.88 1.60
N ALA A 87 -5.78 1.94 1.48
CA ALA A 87 -6.97 2.15 2.28
C ALA A 87 -8.16 2.62 1.42
N GLY A 88 -9.40 2.35 1.87
CA GLY A 88 -10.62 2.72 1.17
C GLY A 88 -11.74 1.68 1.28
N HIS A 89 -11.45 0.51 1.83
CA HIS A 89 -12.44 -0.48 2.23
C HIS A 89 -12.68 -0.43 3.74
N ARG A 90 -13.81 -0.98 4.18
CA ARG A 90 -14.23 -0.93 5.57
C ARG A 90 -13.22 -1.58 6.51
N MET A 91 -12.82 -0.83 7.53
CA MET A 91 -11.86 -1.24 8.55
C MET A 91 -12.45 -1.26 9.97
N TRP A 92 -13.35 -0.33 10.28
CA TRP A 92 -14.00 -0.23 11.60
C TRP A 92 -15.45 0.23 11.48
N PRO A 93 -16.28 0.03 12.52
CA PRO A 93 -17.65 0.51 12.54
C PRO A 93 -17.72 2.04 12.53
N GLY A 94 -18.84 2.57 12.00
CA GLY A 94 -19.14 4.01 12.01
C GLY A 94 -18.80 4.70 10.70
N VAL A 95 -19.13 5.99 10.64
CA VAL A 95 -19.16 6.78 9.39
C VAL A 95 -17.80 7.06 8.78
N TYR A 96 -16.72 6.89 9.53
CA TYR A 96 -15.36 7.14 9.06
C TYR A 96 -14.54 5.86 8.85
N GLY A 97 -15.15 4.70 9.02
CA GLY A 97 -14.46 3.41 8.90
C GLY A 97 -14.37 2.85 7.49
N ASP A 98 -14.96 3.53 6.50
CA ASP A 98 -15.02 3.13 5.09
C ASP A 98 -14.85 4.35 4.18
N GLY A 99 -14.54 4.11 2.91
CA GLY A 99 -14.41 5.14 1.87
C GLY A 99 -13.04 5.81 1.83
N SER A 100 -12.95 6.83 0.97
CA SER A 100 -11.69 7.48 0.61
C SER A 100 -11.59 8.91 1.13
N SER A 101 -12.38 9.25 2.18
CA SER A 101 -12.30 10.57 2.80
C SER A 101 -10.90 10.84 3.37
N ARG A 102 -10.52 12.11 3.41
CA ARG A 102 -9.27 12.56 4.02
C ARG A 102 -9.07 11.98 5.42
N LYS A 103 -10.12 12.00 6.24
CA LYS A 103 -10.06 11.47 7.61
C LYS A 103 -9.76 9.97 7.64
N ASN A 104 -10.40 9.18 6.77
CA ASN A 104 -10.15 7.75 6.69
C ASN A 104 -8.75 7.46 6.19
N LEU A 105 -8.30 8.07 5.09
CA LEU A 105 -7.01 7.77 4.48
C LEU A 105 -5.83 8.08 5.40
N ILE A 106 -5.85 9.26 6.07
CA ILE A 106 -4.76 9.64 7.00
C ILE A 106 -4.73 8.69 8.21
N ALA A 107 -5.90 8.45 8.83
CA ALA A 107 -5.98 7.52 9.96
C ALA A 107 -5.56 6.10 9.58
N SER A 108 -5.98 5.63 8.40
CA SER A 108 -5.62 4.31 7.87
C SER A 108 -4.14 4.17 7.59
N CYS A 109 -3.50 5.20 7.01
CA CYS A 109 -2.06 5.21 6.79
C CYS A 109 -1.30 5.06 8.11
N ASP A 110 -1.66 5.84 9.13
CA ASP A 110 -1.05 5.78 10.46
C ASP A 110 -1.24 4.42 11.14
N GLN A 111 -2.41 3.81 10.95
CA GLN A 111 -2.68 2.48 11.49
C GLN A 111 -1.86 1.40 10.76
N SER A 112 -1.77 1.47 9.42
CA SER A 112 -0.98 0.54 8.61
C SER A 112 0.49 0.59 8.98
N LEU A 113 1.07 1.79 9.10
CA LEU A 113 2.46 1.97 9.53
C LEU A 113 2.71 1.37 10.92
N ARG A 114 1.80 1.58 11.88
CA ARG A 114 1.92 0.98 13.22
C ARG A 114 1.83 -0.54 13.20
N ARG A 115 0.91 -1.14 12.41
CA ARG A 115 0.80 -2.61 12.29
C ARG A 115 2.06 -3.21 11.71
N MET A 116 2.59 -2.61 10.66
CA MET A 116 3.82 -3.09 10.02
C MET A 116 5.10 -2.73 10.77
N GLY A 117 5.05 -1.78 11.72
CA GLY A 117 6.24 -1.28 12.42
C GLY A 117 7.19 -0.50 11.50
N LEU A 118 6.63 0.28 10.58
CA LEU A 118 7.35 1.07 9.59
C LEU A 118 7.14 2.56 9.81
N ASP A 119 8.15 3.36 9.46
CA ASP A 119 8.06 4.83 9.42
C ASP A 119 7.38 5.30 8.12
N TYR A 120 7.57 4.56 7.03
CA TYR A 120 6.98 4.87 5.71
C TYR A 120 6.72 3.60 4.90
N VAL A 121 5.84 3.71 3.91
CA VAL A 121 5.68 2.75 2.80
C VAL A 121 6.16 3.36 1.49
N ASP A 122 6.49 2.51 0.52
CA ASP A 122 6.93 3.00 -0.79
C ASP A 122 5.77 3.58 -1.59
N VAL A 123 4.62 2.91 -1.61
CA VAL A 123 3.39 3.47 -2.19
C VAL A 123 2.22 3.33 -1.23
N PHE A 124 1.49 4.41 -1.03
CA PHE A 124 0.18 4.37 -0.37
C PHE A 124 -0.92 4.62 -1.40
N TYR A 125 -1.91 3.70 -1.45
CA TYR A 125 -3.00 3.77 -2.43
C TYR A 125 -4.32 4.23 -1.83
N SER A 126 -5.09 5.01 -2.60
CA SER A 126 -6.54 4.97 -2.48
C SER A 126 -7.04 3.69 -3.17
N HIS A 127 -7.61 2.77 -2.38
CA HIS A 127 -7.90 1.39 -2.80
C HIS A 127 -9.06 1.29 -3.79
N ARG A 128 -9.96 2.27 -3.77
CA ARG A 128 -11.10 2.34 -4.69
C ARG A 128 -11.65 3.76 -4.77
N TYR A 129 -12.31 4.05 -5.85
CA TYR A 129 -13.23 5.17 -5.93
C TYR A 129 -14.51 4.82 -5.14
N ASP A 130 -14.92 5.67 -4.21
CA ASP A 130 -16.11 5.40 -3.37
C ASP A 130 -17.40 6.03 -3.91
N GLY A 131 -17.30 6.88 -4.92
CA GLY A 131 -18.45 7.53 -5.55
C GLY A 131 -19.08 8.67 -4.74
N VAL A 132 -18.52 8.98 -3.58
CA VAL A 132 -19.09 9.97 -2.63
C VAL A 132 -18.10 11.07 -2.29
N THR A 133 -16.86 10.70 -1.97
CA THR A 133 -15.82 11.66 -1.60
C THR A 133 -15.34 12.44 -2.82
N PRO A 134 -15.28 13.77 -2.77
CA PRO A 134 -14.66 14.56 -3.84
C PRO A 134 -13.24 14.08 -4.15
N ILE A 135 -12.91 13.96 -5.44
CA ILE A 135 -11.59 13.46 -5.88
C ILE A 135 -10.47 14.34 -5.32
N GLU A 136 -10.67 15.63 -5.28
CA GLU A 136 -9.71 16.60 -4.75
C GLU A 136 -9.39 16.35 -3.27
N GLU A 137 -10.41 15.99 -2.45
CA GLU A 137 -10.21 15.66 -1.04
C GLU A 137 -9.36 14.40 -0.89
N THR A 138 -9.70 13.35 -1.64
CA THR A 138 -8.96 12.08 -1.64
C THR A 138 -7.51 12.29 -2.09
N MET A 139 -7.30 12.98 -3.21
CA MET A 139 -5.98 13.23 -3.76
C MET A 139 -5.14 14.13 -2.86
N GLN A 140 -5.75 15.17 -2.26
CA GLN A 140 -5.04 16.02 -1.30
C GLN A 140 -4.61 15.23 -0.06
N ALA A 141 -5.42 14.28 0.40
CA ALA A 141 -5.01 13.41 1.50
C ALA A 141 -3.77 12.57 1.16
N LEU A 142 -3.70 12.02 -0.05
CA LEU A 142 -2.53 11.29 -0.53
C LEU A 142 -1.28 12.19 -0.64
N VAL A 143 -1.44 13.41 -1.18
CA VAL A 143 -0.37 14.42 -1.25
C VAL A 143 0.18 14.73 0.15
N ASP A 144 -0.70 14.92 1.12
CA ASP A 144 -0.29 15.25 2.49
C ASP A 144 0.40 14.07 3.19
N ILE A 145 0.00 12.83 2.91
CA ILE A 145 0.69 11.62 3.38
C ILE A 145 2.13 11.58 2.86
N VAL A 146 2.35 11.88 1.58
CA VAL A 146 3.70 11.96 0.99
C VAL A 146 4.49 13.11 1.60
N ARG A 147 3.91 14.32 1.71
CA ARG A 147 4.57 15.48 2.31
C ARG A 147 4.93 15.28 3.78
N ALA A 148 4.17 14.45 4.49
CA ALA A 148 4.47 14.03 5.86
C ALA A 148 5.54 12.94 5.95
N GLY A 149 6.09 12.46 4.83
CA GLY A 149 7.11 11.41 4.78
C GLY A 149 6.61 10.01 5.11
N LYS A 150 5.28 9.79 5.10
CA LYS A 150 4.67 8.50 5.42
C LYS A 150 4.52 7.56 4.21
N ALA A 151 4.67 8.09 3.00
CA ALA A 151 4.80 7.34 1.77
C ALA A 151 5.75 8.08 0.82
N LEU A 152 6.48 7.33 -0.02
CA LEU A 152 7.35 7.94 -1.03
C LEU A 152 6.55 8.32 -2.27
N TYR A 153 5.57 7.50 -2.64
CA TYR A 153 4.75 7.66 -3.83
C TYR A 153 3.28 7.42 -3.50
N VAL A 154 2.41 7.84 -4.41
CA VAL A 154 0.97 7.56 -4.35
C VAL A 154 0.55 6.63 -5.48
N GLY A 155 -0.52 5.87 -5.21
CA GLY A 155 -1.20 5.05 -6.18
C GLY A 155 -2.71 5.19 -6.06
N ILE A 156 -3.42 4.79 -7.09
CA ILE A 156 -4.89 4.64 -7.10
C ILE A 156 -5.24 3.25 -7.61
N SER A 157 -6.37 2.73 -7.16
CA SER A 157 -6.85 1.42 -7.56
C SER A 157 -8.36 1.44 -7.80
N LYS A 158 -8.85 0.70 -8.79
CA LYS A 158 -10.29 0.57 -9.09
C LYS A 158 -11.01 1.92 -9.30
N TYR A 159 -10.33 2.86 -9.92
CA TYR A 159 -10.94 4.11 -10.38
C TYR A 159 -11.41 3.94 -11.82
N PRO A 160 -12.66 4.37 -12.17
CA PRO A 160 -13.09 4.43 -13.56
C PRO A 160 -12.21 5.40 -14.37
N PRO A 161 -12.07 5.23 -15.69
CA PRO A 161 -11.12 6.01 -16.51
C PRO A 161 -11.26 7.53 -16.41
N GLU A 162 -12.50 8.02 -16.32
CA GLU A 162 -12.78 9.46 -16.19
C GLU A 162 -12.25 10.03 -14.87
N GLN A 163 -12.54 9.36 -13.75
CA GLN A 163 -12.07 9.73 -12.42
C GLN A 163 -10.55 9.57 -12.29
N GLN A 164 -9.99 8.55 -12.94
CA GLN A 164 -8.55 8.35 -13.01
C GLN A 164 -7.84 9.54 -13.68
N ALA A 165 -8.40 10.05 -14.80
CA ALA A 165 -7.86 11.23 -15.46
C ALA A 165 -7.88 12.48 -14.57
N GLN A 166 -8.94 12.67 -13.78
CA GLN A 166 -9.05 13.78 -12.81
C GLN A 166 -8.00 13.63 -11.69
N CYS A 167 -7.82 12.41 -11.16
CA CYS A 167 -6.78 12.13 -10.16
C CYS A 167 -5.39 12.49 -10.69
N TYR A 168 -5.06 12.08 -11.91
CA TYR A 168 -3.75 12.39 -12.51
C TYR A 168 -3.53 13.88 -12.72
N ALA A 169 -4.55 14.61 -13.15
CA ALA A 169 -4.47 16.06 -13.33
C ALA A 169 -4.16 16.73 -11.98
N TYR A 170 -4.94 16.42 -10.94
CA TYR A 170 -4.75 16.98 -9.61
C TYR A 170 -3.36 16.67 -9.02
N LEU A 171 -2.95 15.40 -9.02
CA LEU A 171 -1.67 14.98 -8.47
C LEU A 171 -0.47 15.62 -9.21
N ARG A 172 -0.58 15.80 -10.51
CA ARG A 172 0.44 16.47 -11.32
C ARG A 172 0.60 17.94 -10.92
N GLU A 173 -0.52 18.66 -10.71
CA GLU A 173 -0.51 20.05 -10.25
C GLU A 173 0.14 20.19 -8.86
N GLN A 174 -0.02 19.18 -8.02
CA GLN A 174 0.59 19.13 -6.69
C GLN A 174 2.06 18.67 -6.69
N HIS A 175 2.64 18.37 -7.86
CA HIS A 175 4.00 17.82 -8.01
C HIS A 175 4.22 16.48 -7.27
N VAL A 176 3.15 15.71 -7.08
CA VAL A 176 3.17 14.35 -6.51
C VAL A 176 2.51 13.42 -7.53
N PRO A 177 3.19 13.05 -8.61
CA PRO A 177 2.57 12.24 -9.66
C PRO A 177 2.19 10.84 -9.15
N CYS A 178 1.07 10.33 -9.64
CA CYS A 178 0.68 8.94 -9.42
C CYS A 178 1.71 8.00 -10.03
N LEU A 179 2.27 7.12 -9.21
CA LEU A 179 3.27 6.15 -9.68
C LEU A 179 2.61 4.95 -10.37
N VAL A 180 1.54 4.46 -9.79
CA VAL A 180 0.86 3.22 -10.20
C VAL A 180 -0.66 3.38 -10.13
N SER A 181 -1.36 2.76 -11.11
CA SER A 181 -2.83 2.67 -11.10
C SER A 181 -3.28 1.34 -11.70
#